data_0f0d75f0a5730f69e7554d87cbd409c7
#
_entry.id   0f0d75f0a5730f69e7554d87cbd409c7
#
_cell.length_a   1.000
_cell.length_b   1.000
_cell.length_c   1.000
_cell.angle_alpha   90.00
_cell.angle_beta   90.00
_cell.angle_gamma   90.00
#
_symmetry.space_group_name_H-M   'P 1'
#
loop_
_entity.id
_entity.type
_entity.pdbx_description
1 polymer ?
#
loop_
_entity_poly.entity_id
_entity_poly.type
_entity_poly.pdbx_seq_one_letter_code
_entity_poly.pdbx_strand_id
1 'polypeptide(L)'
;MKTIRILALHLAYGGVEKAICSMANLFVQRYPVEIISVYDMPNAPAYPLDEHVKVRYLLKDRPNQKEWRAALRGLRPISFLRESIRAVKVLVGKKIAVRRTIRSIHDGILITTRHEDNLVLSKLGDPRVWKIAQVHEDHCFDLNYLDGFRHGYSGLDVVVMLTPGLAREVRQWIPAGAKTRVVSVPNFLEHFPEPFPLEKKEKRIVAVGRLSWEKGFDRLLDCFALTREKHPDWSLRIVGDGPEQEKLEQKIAELGLGDAVVLTGRLSPAGVEEEMKRASLYAMTSLSEGFPFVLLEALSCGLPCVAYDVRVGPAAVIRPGLDGVLVPDGDREAYAARLMELMEDDARRLEMAREAQLHARDYSREKVAGIWETVLEP
;
A
#
# COMPACT_ATOMS: atom_id res chain seq x y z
N MET A 1 22.42 -13.53 18.33
CA MET A 1 21.12 -13.33 17.64
C MET A 1 21.38 -12.61 16.33
N LYS A 2 20.76 -13.05 15.22
CA LYS A 2 20.92 -12.37 13.91
C LYS A 2 20.16 -11.02 13.96
N THR A 3 20.81 -9.94 13.55
CA THR A 3 20.14 -8.63 13.42
C THR A 3 19.36 -8.58 12.10
N ILE A 4 18.12 -8.12 12.13
CA ILE A 4 17.32 -7.86 10.93
C ILE A 4 17.44 -6.37 10.59
N ARG A 5 17.84 -6.10 9.35
CA ARG A 5 17.92 -4.73 8.81
C ARG A 5 16.94 -4.58 7.67
N ILE A 6 16.15 -3.51 7.69
CA ILE A 6 15.16 -3.20 6.66
C ILE A 6 15.57 -1.90 5.98
N LEU A 7 15.88 -1.96 4.68
CA LEU A 7 16.21 -0.77 3.89
C LEU A 7 14.93 -0.14 3.34
N ALA A 8 14.64 1.08 3.76
CA ALA A 8 13.48 1.87 3.37
C ALA A 8 13.90 3.13 2.59
N LEU A 9 13.09 3.60 1.64
CA LEU A 9 13.35 4.89 1.00
C LEU A 9 13.13 6.05 1.98
N HIS A 10 12.03 6.00 2.71
CA HIS A 10 11.64 6.92 3.78
C HIS A 10 10.63 6.23 4.69
N LEU A 11 10.21 6.93 5.77
CA LEU A 11 9.19 6.45 6.69
C LEU A 11 7.99 7.42 6.81
N ALA A 12 7.72 8.19 5.74
CA ALA A 12 6.54 9.06 5.66
C ALA A 12 5.27 8.24 5.39
N TYR A 13 4.13 8.90 5.15
CA TYR A 13 2.87 8.21 4.85
C TYR A 13 2.94 7.44 3.52
N GLY A 14 2.51 6.17 3.54
CA GLY A 14 2.42 5.28 2.37
C GLY A 14 2.18 3.83 2.77
N GLY A 15 1.66 3.01 1.85
CA GLY A 15 1.39 1.59 2.12
C GLY A 15 2.67 0.78 2.34
N VAL A 16 3.73 1.08 1.59
CA VAL A 16 5.04 0.43 1.74
C VAL A 16 5.66 0.78 3.09
N GLU A 17 5.59 2.04 3.48
CA GLU A 17 6.10 2.54 4.74
C GLU A 17 5.33 1.95 5.94
N LYS A 18 4.00 1.78 5.80
CA LYS A 18 3.18 1.04 6.77
C LYS A 18 3.65 -0.40 6.90
N ALA A 19 3.85 -1.10 5.80
CA ALA A 19 4.34 -2.47 5.80
C ALA A 19 5.72 -2.60 6.47
N ILE A 20 6.63 -1.66 6.21
CA ILE A 20 7.96 -1.64 6.84
C ILE A 20 7.85 -1.46 8.35
N CYS A 21 7.04 -0.51 8.82
CA CYS A 21 6.85 -0.30 10.27
C CYS A 21 6.21 -1.53 10.93
N SER A 22 5.16 -2.10 10.31
CA SER A 22 4.50 -3.30 10.83
C SER A 22 5.45 -4.50 10.89
N MET A 23 6.27 -4.72 9.84
CA MET A 23 7.29 -5.78 9.87
C MET A 23 8.34 -5.55 10.97
N ALA A 24 8.80 -4.31 11.13
CA ALA A 24 9.78 -3.99 12.17
C ALA A 24 9.22 -4.28 13.56
N ASN A 25 7.97 -3.86 13.83
CA ASN A 25 7.25 -4.14 15.07
C ASN A 25 7.02 -5.65 15.30
N LEU A 26 6.80 -6.41 14.21
CA LEU A 26 6.67 -7.85 14.29
C LEU A 26 8.00 -8.51 14.68
N PHE A 27 9.09 -8.15 14.00
CA PHE A 27 10.37 -8.82 14.14
C PHE A 27 11.09 -8.44 15.46
N VAL A 28 10.89 -7.23 15.97
CA VAL A 28 11.58 -6.75 17.19
C VAL A 28 11.24 -7.57 18.44
N GLN A 29 10.13 -8.30 18.41
CA GLN A 29 9.74 -9.21 19.49
C GLN A 29 10.70 -10.39 19.69
N ARG A 30 11.50 -10.72 18.66
CA ARG A 30 12.41 -11.87 18.69
C ARG A 30 13.83 -11.56 18.21
N TYR A 31 14.03 -10.45 17.52
CA TYR A 31 15.30 -10.09 16.88
C TYR A 31 15.66 -8.64 17.16
N PRO A 32 16.93 -8.28 17.26
CA PRO A 32 17.34 -6.89 17.11
C PRO A 32 16.97 -6.38 15.71
N VAL A 33 16.26 -5.25 15.64
CA VAL A 33 15.78 -4.67 14.37
C VAL A 33 16.35 -3.27 14.16
N GLU A 34 16.86 -3.03 12.94
CA GLU A 34 17.27 -1.70 12.47
C GLU A 34 16.54 -1.37 11.17
N ILE A 35 15.82 -0.24 11.11
CA ILE A 35 15.36 0.35 9.86
C ILE A 35 16.41 1.33 9.37
N ILE A 36 16.87 1.13 8.14
CA ILE A 36 17.80 2.02 7.45
C ILE A 36 17.01 2.83 6.44
N SER A 37 16.67 4.06 6.82
CA SER A 37 15.92 4.97 5.93
C SER A 37 16.88 5.81 5.10
N VAL A 38 16.67 5.83 3.77
CA VAL A 38 17.51 6.65 2.89
C VAL A 38 17.32 8.14 3.19
N TYR A 39 16.07 8.59 3.29
CA TYR A 39 15.76 9.99 3.54
C TYR A 39 15.14 10.20 4.92
N ASP A 40 15.55 11.29 5.58
CA ASP A 40 14.91 11.81 6.78
C ASP A 40 13.77 12.76 6.38
N MET A 41 12.53 12.28 6.38
CA MET A 41 11.36 13.06 5.97
C MET A 41 10.71 13.75 7.16
N PRO A 42 10.07 14.93 6.97
CA PRO A 42 9.29 15.58 8.02
C PRO A 42 8.17 14.66 8.51
N ASN A 43 7.93 14.66 9.83
CA ASN A 43 6.89 13.85 10.47
C ASN A 43 7.04 12.34 10.20
N ALA A 44 8.27 11.87 10.03
CA ALA A 44 8.58 10.43 9.96
C ALA A 44 9.20 9.97 11.29
N PRO A 45 8.92 8.75 11.75
CA PRO A 45 7.99 7.77 11.15
C PRO A 45 6.53 8.20 11.21
N ALA A 46 5.78 7.95 10.13
CA ALA A 46 4.37 8.30 10.06
C ALA A 46 3.45 7.24 10.73
N TYR A 47 3.99 6.05 10.97
CA TYR A 47 3.34 4.94 11.65
C TYR A 47 4.07 4.62 12.95
N PRO A 48 3.37 4.14 13.99
CA PRO A 48 3.99 3.78 15.26
C PRO A 48 5.11 2.75 15.07
N LEU A 49 6.19 2.95 15.80
CA LEU A 49 7.30 1.99 15.91
C LEU A 49 7.50 1.64 17.37
N ASP A 50 7.79 0.37 17.62
CA ASP A 50 8.25 -0.11 18.93
C ASP A 50 9.55 0.60 19.32
N GLU A 51 9.70 0.95 20.59
CA GLU A 51 10.86 1.70 21.12
C GLU A 51 12.21 0.97 20.96
N HIS A 52 12.18 -0.35 20.79
CA HIS A 52 13.38 -1.17 20.59
C HIS A 52 13.81 -1.21 19.12
N VAL A 53 13.00 -0.71 18.18
CA VAL A 53 13.37 -0.59 16.77
C VAL A 53 14.32 0.60 16.58
N LYS A 54 15.54 0.32 16.12
CA LYS A 54 16.50 1.37 15.80
C LYS A 54 16.23 1.94 14.40
N VAL A 55 16.24 3.27 14.28
CA VAL A 55 16.09 3.95 12.99
C VAL A 55 17.36 4.73 12.69
N ARG A 56 17.94 4.49 11.51
CA ARG A 56 19.12 5.20 11.01
C ARG A 56 18.84 5.83 9.67
N TYR A 57 19.11 7.13 9.54
CA TYR A 57 18.95 7.88 8.31
C TYR A 57 20.28 8.02 7.57
N LEU A 58 20.26 7.81 6.24
CA LEU A 58 21.47 7.87 5.41
C LEU A 58 21.75 9.28 4.88
N LEU A 59 20.72 10.01 4.50
CA LEU A 59 20.81 11.32 3.88
C LEU A 59 19.93 12.33 4.61
N LYS A 60 20.49 13.52 4.86
CA LYS A 60 19.76 14.70 5.35
C LYS A 60 19.06 15.46 4.21
N ASP A 61 19.64 15.41 3.02
CA ASP A 61 19.04 16.03 1.83
C ASP A 61 17.83 15.22 1.35
N ARG A 62 16.77 15.94 0.98
CA ARG A 62 15.48 15.37 0.58
C ARG A 62 15.21 15.61 -0.90
N PRO A 63 14.38 14.77 -1.54
CA PRO A 63 13.87 15.05 -2.89
C PRO A 63 13.16 16.40 -2.95
N ASN A 64 13.53 17.22 -3.94
CA ASN A 64 13.05 18.60 -4.12
C ASN A 64 12.11 18.75 -5.32
N GLN A 65 11.31 17.73 -5.59
CA GLN A 65 10.46 17.70 -6.79
C GLN A 65 9.42 18.84 -6.82
N LYS A 66 8.90 19.25 -5.66
CA LYS A 66 7.95 20.37 -5.55
C LYS A 66 8.61 21.69 -5.92
N GLU A 67 9.77 21.97 -5.33
CA GLU A 67 10.57 23.17 -5.56
C GLU A 67 11.05 23.24 -7.01
N TRP A 68 11.49 22.12 -7.57
CA TRP A 68 11.90 21.99 -8.96
C TRP A 68 10.75 22.31 -9.93
N ARG A 69 9.57 21.72 -9.71
CA ARG A 69 8.37 22.01 -10.52
C ARG A 69 7.91 23.45 -10.37
N ALA A 70 7.98 24.02 -9.17
CA ALA A 70 7.62 25.41 -8.92
C ALA A 70 8.58 26.38 -9.66
N ALA A 71 9.88 26.08 -9.65
CA ALA A 71 10.88 26.88 -10.40
C ALA A 71 10.65 26.80 -11.92
N LEU A 72 10.30 25.63 -12.44
CA LEU A 72 9.97 25.42 -13.86
C LEU A 72 8.71 26.19 -14.26
N ARG A 73 7.62 26.04 -13.50
CA ARG A 73 6.35 26.75 -13.78
C ARG A 73 6.47 28.27 -13.65
N GLY A 74 7.27 28.72 -12.69
CA GLY A 74 7.49 30.14 -12.44
C GLY A 74 8.49 30.80 -13.41
N LEU A 75 9.01 30.10 -14.43
CA LEU A 75 9.99 30.55 -15.40
C LEU A 75 11.23 31.23 -14.75
N ARG A 76 11.71 30.65 -13.62
CA ARG A 76 12.86 31.17 -12.84
C ARG A 76 14.13 30.39 -13.16
N PRO A 77 14.92 30.80 -14.17
CA PRO A 77 16.01 29.99 -14.71
C PRO A 77 17.13 29.70 -13.68
N ILE A 78 17.47 30.65 -12.84
CA ILE A 78 18.50 30.48 -11.79
C ILE A 78 18.01 29.49 -10.72
N SER A 79 16.76 29.62 -10.25
CA SER A 79 16.16 28.70 -9.28
C SER A 79 16.03 27.32 -9.88
N PHE A 80 15.61 27.20 -11.14
CA PHE A 80 15.50 25.92 -11.85
C PHE A 80 16.86 25.22 -11.95
N LEU A 81 17.93 25.95 -12.33
CA LEU A 81 19.27 25.37 -12.40
C LEU A 81 19.74 24.88 -11.02
N ARG A 82 19.58 25.70 -9.98
CA ARG A 82 19.92 25.32 -8.60
C ARG A 82 19.20 24.08 -8.14
N GLU A 83 17.87 24.03 -8.35
CA GLU A 83 17.06 22.88 -7.94
C GLU A 83 17.37 21.63 -8.79
N SER A 84 17.77 21.78 -10.05
CA SER A 84 18.24 20.70 -10.90
C SER A 84 19.55 20.10 -10.40
N ILE A 85 20.53 20.94 -10.05
CA ILE A 85 21.79 20.49 -9.44
C ILE A 85 21.53 19.75 -8.12
N ARG A 86 20.64 20.31 -7.28
CA ARG A 86 20.22 19.66 -6.03
C ARG A 86 19.56 18.30 -6.27
N ALA A 87 18.66 18.18 -7.25
CA ALA A 87 18.02 16.93 -7.61
C ALA A 87 19.04 15.86 -8.04
N VAL A 88 20.02 16.24 -8.89
CA VAL A 88 21.11 15.34 -9.30
C VAL A 88 21.94 14.91 -8.09
N LYS A 89 22.34 15.85 -7.21
CA LYS A 89 23.07 15.53 -5.98
C LYS A 89 22.33 14.55 -5.09
N VAL A 90 21.03 14.74 -4.90
CA VAL A 90 20.17 13.85 -4.09
C VAL A 90 20.08 12.45 -4.73
N LEU A 91 19.88 12.37 -6.05
CA LEU A 91 19.78 11.09 -6.76
C LEU A 91 21.11 10.31 -6.75
N VAL A 92 22.22 10.98 -7.00
CA VAL A 92 23.56 10.37 -6.95
C VAL A 92 23.90 9.99 -5.52
N GLY A 93 23.62 10.88 -4.56
CA GLY A 93 23.81 10.62 -3.13
C GLY A 93 23.07 9.39 -2.65
N LYS A 94 21.78 9.21 -3.05
CA LYS A 94 20.98 8.01 -2.80
C LYS A 94 21.71 6.75 -3.28
N LYS A 95 22.11 6.74 -4.57
CA LYS A 95 22.75 5.56 -5.18
C LYS A 95 24.05 5.18 -4.47
N ILE A 96 24.86 6.18 -4.09
CA ILE A 96 26.13 5.96 -3.38
C ILE A 96 25.86 5.46 -1.95
N ALA A 97 24.95 6.11 -1.22
CA ALA A 97 24.63 5.77 0.16
C ALA A 97 24.09 4.33 0.28
N VAL A 98 23.11 3.96 -0.56
CA VAL A 98 22.54 2.59 -0.61
C VAL A 98 23.63 1.56 -0.90
N ARG A 99 24.45 1.76 -1.95
CA ARG A 99 25.53 0.83 -2.31
C ARG A 99 26.57 0.69 -1.20
N ARG A 100 26.96 1.81 -0.56
CA ARG A 100 27.91 1.79 0.56
C ARG A 100 27.33 1.04 1.76
N THR A 101 26.07 1.30 2.10
CA THR A 101 25.37 0.65 3.20
C THR A 101 25.26 -0.86 2.98
N ILE A 102 24.79 -1.30 1.81
CA ILE A 102 24.68 -2.73 1.50
C ILE A 102 26.04 -3.43 1.60
N ARG A 103 27.10 -2.82 1.09
CA ARG A 103 28.46 -3.37 1.18
C ARG A 103 29.04 -3.40 2.59
N SER A 104 28.57 -2.56 3.49
CA SER A 104 29.06 -2.49 4.88
C SER A 104 28.37 -3.48 5.82
N ILE A 105 27.34 -4.18 5.36
CA ILE A 105 26.63 -5.20 6.13
C ILE A 105 27.21 -6.56 5.78
N HIS A 106 27.74 -7.26 6.78
CA HIS A 106 28.45 -8.53 6.61
C HIS A 106 27.83 -9.70 7.39
N ASP A 107 26.73 -9.46 8.08
CA ASP A 107 26.03 -10.46 8.90
C ASP A 107 24.53 -10.21 8.99
N GLY A 108 23.80 -11.18 9.52
CA GLY A 108 22.38 -11.06 9.79
C GLY A 108 21.50 -11.18 8.55
N ILE A 109 20.39 -10.48 8.59
CA ILE A 109 19.35 -10.46 7.54
C ILE A 109 19.23 -9.05 7.02
N LEU A 110 19.20 -8.88 5.69
CA LEU A 110 18.91 -7.60 5.05
C LEU A 110 17.71 -7.73 4.13
N ILE A 111 16.68 -6.96 4.44
CA ILE A 111 15.43 -6.87 3.66
C ILE A 111 15.44 -5.55 2.89
N THR A 112 15.26 -5.60 1.58
CA THR A 112 15.05 -4.42 0.73
C THR A 112 13.63 -4.41 0.17
N THR A 113 13.05 -3.22 0.00
CA THR A 113 11.61 -3.06 -0.29
C THR A 113 11.33 -2.36 -1.62
N ARG A 114 12.39 -2.06 -2.40
CA ARG A 114 12.26 -1.42 -3.72
C ARG A 114 13.06 -2.17 -4.76
N HIS A 115 12.50 -2.27 -5.96
CA HIS A 115 13.10 -2.99 -7.07
C HIS A 115 14.57 -2.62 -7.32
N GLU A 116 14.87 -1.32 -7.37
CA GLU A 116 16.24 -0.83 -7.58
C GLU A 116 17.21 -1.29 -6.48
N ASP A 117 16.75 -1.27 -5.21
CA ASP A 117 17.56 -1.65 -4.06
C ASP A 117 17.71 -3.18 -3.98
N ASN A 118 16.68 -3.93 -4.42
CA ASN A 118 16.72 -5.39 -4.57
C ASN A 118 17.82 -5.82 -5.55
N LEU A 119 17.95 -5.14 -6.70
CA LEU A 119 19.02 -5.37 -7.67
C LEU A 119 20.41 -5.08 -7.09
N VAL A 120 20.52 -4.01 -6.31
CA VAL A 120 21.79 -3.66 -5.64
C VAL A 120 22.14 -4.69 -4.58
N LEU A 121 21.17 -5.17 -3.77
CA LEU A 121 21.35 -6.21 -2.76
C LEU A 121 21.78 -7.53 -3.40
N SER A 122 21.10 -7.94 -4.46
CA SER A 122 21.45 -9.15 -5.20
C SER A 122 22.90 -9.14 -5.70
N LYS A 123 23.34 -8.00 -6.25
CA LYS A 123 24.66 -7.88 -6.89
C LYS A 123 25.80 -7.62 -5.90
N LEU A 124 25.55 -6.87 -4.82
CA LEU A 124 26.61 -6.32 -3.95
C LEU A 124 26.52 -6.81 -2.50
N GLY A 125 25.46 -7.53 -2.12
CA GLY A 125 25.29 -8.06 -0.78
C GLY A 125 26.33 -9.14 -0.44
N ASP A 126 26.86 -9.07 0.78
CA ASP A 126 27.82 -10.07 1.27
C ASP A 126 27.18 -11.48 1.26
N PRO A 127 27.89 -12.52 0.83
CA PRO A 127 27.38 -13.90 0.84
C PRO A 127 26.96 -14.44 2.21
N ARG A 128 27.48 -13.88 3.30
CA ARG A 128 27.12 -14.23 4.68
C ARG A 128 25.80 -13.63 5.16
N VAL A 129 25.28 -12.63 4.45
CA VAL A 129 24.02 -11.97 4.75
C VAL A 129 22.88 -12.75 4.09
N TRP A 130 21.82 -13.02 4.86
CA TRP A 130 20.56 -13.54 4.32
C TRP A 130 19.80 -12.42 3.62
N LYS A 131 19.67 -12.51 2.30
CA LYS A 131 19.21 -11.43 1.41
C LYS A 131 17.76 -11.64 1.01
N ILE A 132 16.87 -10.75 1.46
CA ILE A 132 15.45 -10.80 1.18
C ILE A 132 15.03 -9.57 0.38
N ALA A 133 14.40 -9.77 -0.75
CA ALA A 133 13.72 -8.72 -1.50
C ALA A 133 12.22 -8.81 -1.28
N GLN A 134 11.59 -7.76 -0.77
CA GLN A 134 10.13 -7.67 -0.71
C GLN A 134 9.64 -6.72 -1.81
N VAL A 135 8.69 -7.16 -2.63
CA VAL A 135 8.12 -6.39 -3.73
C VAL A 135 6.69 -6.02 -3.37
N HIS A 136 6.43 -4.72 -3.23
CA HIS A 136 5.15 -4.18 -2.76
C HIS A 136 4.19 -3.77 -3.88
N GLU A 137 4.70 -3.60 -5.08
CA GLU A 137 3.96 -3.09 -6.22
C GLU A 137 3.69 -4.22 -7.23
N ASP A 138 2.61 -4.07 -8.00
CA ASP A 138 2.43 -4.85 -9.21
C ASP A 138 3.48 -4.43 -10.24
N HIS A 139 4.17 -5.40 -10.84
CA HIS A 139 5.15 -5.12 -11.88
C HIS A 139 4.52 -4.66 -13.20
N CYS A 140 3.19 -4.80 -13.37
CA CYS A 140 2.43 -4.38 -14.57
C CYS A 140 3.11 -4.77 -15.89
N PHE A 141 3.86 -5.88 -15.93
CA PHE A 141 4.69 -6.30 -17.06
C PHE A 141 5.73 -5.24 -17.51
N ASP A 142 6.12 -4.31 -16.63
CA ASP A 142 7.18 -3.36 -16.90
C ASP A 142 8.49 -4.11 -17.21
N LEU A 143 9.11 -3.77 -18.32
CA LEU A 143 10.31 -4.45 -18.84
C LEU A 143 11.49 -4.40 -17.86
N ASN A 144 11.62 -3.33 -17.07
CA ASN A 144 12.69 -3.21 -16.08
C ASN A 144 12.48 -4.21 -14.93
N TYR A 145 11.22 -4.40 -14.49
CA TYR A 145 10.90 -5.41 -13.47
C TYR A 145 11.15 -6.82 -14.01
N LEU A 146 10.70 -7.11 -15.23
CA LEU A 146 10.88 -8.42 -15.87
C LEU A 146 12.35 -8.75 -16.08
N ASP A 147 13.15 -7.79 -16.55
CA ASP A 147 14.60 -7.95 -16.71
C ASP A 147 15.28 -8.17 -15.35
N GLY A 148 14.88 -7.41 -14.33
CA GLY A 148 15.34 -7.59 -12.97
C GLY A 148 15.09 -9.00 -12.44
N PHE A 149 13.88 -9.54 -12.60
CA PHE A 149 13.56 -10.90 -12.17
C PHE A 149 14.37 -11.96 -12.93
N ARG A 150 14.55 -11.80 -14.24
CA ARG A 150 15.28 -12.74 -15.10
C ARG A 150 16.78 -12.75 -14.86
N HIS A 151 17.38 -11.59 -14.67
CA HIS A 151 18.82 -11.42 -14.70
C HIS A 151 19.42 -10.83 -13.41
N GLY A 152 18.60 -10.16 -12.60
CA GLY A 152 19.08 -9.37 -11.48
C GLY A 152 18.86 -10.01 -10.10
N TYR A 153 17.93 -10.93 -9.94
CA TYR A 153 17.50 -11.42 -8.61
C TYR A 153 18.16 -12.75 -8.19
N SER A 154 18.97 -13.37 -9.04
CA SER A 154 19.62 -14.67 -8.77
C SER A 154 20.59 -14.67 -7.58
N GLY A 155 21.05 -13.50 -7.14
CA GLY A 155 21.92 -13.36 -5.97
C GLY A 155 21.17 -13.17 -4.64
N LEU A 156 19.83 -13.17 -4.66
CA LEU A 156 18.98 -13.10 -3.46
C LEU A 156 18.69 -14.50 -2.94
N ASP A 157 18.44 -14.61 -1.63
CA ASP A 157 18.04 -15.87 -1.02
C ASP A 157 16.52 -16.04 -1.11
N VAL A 158 15.75 -14.94 -0.86
CA VAL A 158 14.28 -14.97 -0.92
C VAL A 158 13.74 -13.72 -1.64
N VAL A 159 12.74 -13.94 -2.48
CA VAL A 159 11.86 -12.88 -3.01
C VAL A 159 10.47 -13.06 -2.42
N VAL A 160 10.00 -12.04 -1.72
CA VAL A 160 8.69 -11.99 -1.09
C VAL A 160 7.76 -11.17 -1.95
N MET A 161 6.70 -11.79 -2.44
CA MET A 161 5.58 -11.14 -3.13
C MET A 161 4.39 -11.04 -2.17
N LEU A 162 3.50 -10.08 -2.39
CA LEU A 162 2.36 -9.88 -1.48
C LEU A 162 1.19 -10.82 -1.75
N THR A 163 1.13 -11.42 -2.95
CA THR A 163 0.05 -12.35 -3.33
C THR A 163 0.59 -13.66 -3.88
N PRO A 164 -0.14 -14.78 -3.69
CA PRO A 164 0.24 -16.06 -4.30
C PRO A 164 0.29 -16.00 -5.84
N GLY A 165 -0.58 -15.19 -6.47
CA GLY A 165 -0.58 -14.97 -7.91
C GLY A 165 0.73 -14.39 -8.41
N LEU A 166 1.14 -13.26 -7.85
CA LEU A 166 2.41 -12.62 -8.18
C LEU A 166 3.61 -13.53 -7.88
N ALA A 167 3.58 -14.28 -6.77
CA ALA A 167 4.66 -15.22 -6.46
C ALA A 167 4.79 -16.33 -7.51
N ARG A 168 3.67 -16.86 -8.05
CA ARG A 168 3.68 -17.82 -9.16
C ARG A 168 4.25 -17.22 -10.44
N GLU A 169 3.84 -16.00 -10.80
CA GLU A 169 4.34 -15.29 -11.97
C GLU A 169 5.86 -15.04 -11.87
N VAL A 170 6.32 -14.44 -10.78
CA VAL A 170 7.73 -14.10 -10.58
C VAL A 170 8.60 -15.36 -10.56
N ARG A 171 8.11 -16.46 -9.99
CA ARG A 171 8.86 -17.74 -9.99
C ARG A 171 9.16 -18.23 -11.40
N GLN A 172 8.31 -17.98 -12.38
CA GLN A 172 8.54 -18.37 -13.77
C GLN A 172 9.66 -17.56 -14.44
N TRP A 173 9.93 -16.37 -13.95
CA TRP A 173 10.95 -15.49 -14.54
C TRP A 173 12.33 -15.63 -13.87
N ILE A 174 12.39 -16.09 -12.62
CA ILE A 174 13.66 -16.37 -11.98
C ILE A 174 14.26 -17.64 -12.61
N PRO A 175 15.56 -17.64 -13.02
CA PRO A 175 16.19 -18.78 -13.66
C PRO A 175 16.07 -20.06 -12.83
N ALA A 176 15.75 -21.17 -13.48
CA ALA A 176 15.51 -22.46 -12.81
C ALA A 176 16.71 -22.97 -11.99
N GLY A 177 17.93 -22.57 -12.32
CA GLY A 177 19.14 -22.88 -11.56
C GLY A 177 19.47 -21.92 -10.40
N ALA A 178 18.69 -20.86 -10.21
CA ALA A 178 18.89 -19.92 -9.10
C ALA A 178 18.46 -20.54 -7.77
N LYS A 179 19.23 -20.26 -6.71
CA LYS A 179 18.88 -20.68 -5.34
C LYS A 179 17.76 -19.83 -4.71
N THR A 180 17.35 -18.80 -5.40
CA THR A 180 16.36 -17.81 -4.92
C THR A 180 14.98 -18.45 -4.74
N ARG A 181 14.50 -18.46 -3.51
CA ARG A 181 13.11 -18.88 -3.20
C ARG A 181 12.15 -17.72 -3.49
N VAL A 182 11.02 -18.00 -4.14
CA VAL A 182 9.93 -17.02 -4.30
C VAL A 182 8.76 -17.45 -3.43
N VAL A 183 8.35 -16.60 -2.51
CA VAL A 183 7.28 -16.88 -1.55
C VAL A 183 6.23 -15.77 -1.57
N SER A 184 5.06 -16.06 -1.03
CA SER A 184 4.03 -15.05 -0.81
C SER A 184 3.86 -14.79 0.68
N VAL A 185 3.95 -13.52 1.08
CA VAL A 185 3.64 -13.07 2.43
C VAL A 185 2.75 -11.84 2.30
N PRO A 186 1.48 -11.90 2.71
CA PRO A 186 0.58 -10.76 2.62
C PRO A 186 0.93 -9.67 3.63
N ASN A 187 0.43 -8.46 3.41
CA ASN A 187 0.34 -7.47 4.46
C ASN A 187 -0.60 -7.97 5.57
N PHE A 188 -0.46 -7.43 6.77
CA PHE A 188 -1.25 -7.84 7.93
C PHE A 188 -1.72 -6.65 8.76
N LEU A 189 -2.72 -6.90 9.60
CA LEU A 189 -3.24 -5.95 10.58
C LEU A 189 -2.47 -6.12 11.89
N GLU A 190 -1.97 -5.01 12.45
CA GLU A 190 -1.30 -5.01 13.76
C GLU A 190 -2.30 -5.10 14.91
N HIS A 191 -3.50 -4.55 14.69
CA HIS A 191 -4.62 -4.59 15.64
C HIS A 191 -5.93 -4.70 14.88
N PHE A 192 -6.96 -5.13 15.58
CA PHE A 192 -8.33 -5.12 15.12
C PHE A 192 -9.09 -4.00 15.80
N PRO A 193 -9.99 -3.32 15.10
CA PRO A 193 -10.80 -2.27 15.71
C PRO A 193 -11.69 -2.82 16.83
N GLU A 194 -11.98 -1.96 17.81
CA GLU A 194 -13.01 -2.27 18.80
C GLU A 194 -14.35 -2.55 18.11
N PRO A 195 -15.11 -3.54 18.60
CA PRO A 195 -16.37 -3.91 17.99
C PRO A 195 -17.33 -2.73 17.86
N PHE A 196 -17.88 -2.56 16.68
CA PHE A 196 -18.95 -1.59 16.42
C PHE A 196 -20.20 -2.35 15.99
N PRO A 197 -21.40 -2.02 16.56
CA PRO A 197 -22.64 -2.71 16.21
C PRO A 197 -22.94 -2.54 14.73
N LEU A 198 -22.98 -3.64 13.99
CA LEU A 198 -23.16 -3.61 12.53
C LEU A 198 -24.51 -2.99 12.13
N GLU A 199 -25.52 -3.12 13.00
CA GLU A 199 -26.85 -2.58 12.82
C GLU A 199 -26.93 -1.05 12.99
N LYS A 200 -25.89 -0.45 13.57
CA LYS A 200 -25.79 1.00 13.79
C LYS A 200 -25.00 1.72 12.69
N LYS A 201 -24.55 0.99 11.67
CA LYS A 201 -23.84 1.60 10.55
C LYS A 201 -24.76 2.52 9.77
N GLU A 202 -24.18 3.63 9.30
CA GLU A 202 -24.89 4.67 8.56
C GLU A 202 -25.01 4.28 7.07
N LYS A 203 -26.02 4.78 6.38
CA LYS A 203 -26.16 4.71 4.92
C LYS A 203 -25.04 5.51 4.25
N ARG A 204 -23.84 4.98 4.36
CA ARG A 204 -22.60 5.63 3.96
C ARG A 204 -21.67 4.65 3.26
N ILE A 205 -21.11 5.10 2.15
CA ILE A 205 -19.96 4.49 1.50
C ILE A 205 -18.71 5.24 1.96
N VAL A 206 -17.64 4.53 2.26
CA VAL A 206 -16.34 5.11 2.51
C VAL A 206 -15.32 4.62 1.49
N ALA A 207 -14.43 5.49 1.06
CA ALA A 207 -13.26 5.20 0.26
C ALA A 207 -12.06 5.92 0.86
N VAL A 208 -10.91 5.25 0.95
CA VAL A 208 -9.73 5.78 1.64
C VAL A 208 -8.50 5.64 0.76
N GLY A 209 -7.75 6.71 0.61
CA GLY A 209 -6.51 6.69 -0.14
C GLY A 209 -5.98 8.08 -0.46
N ARG A 210 -4.76 8.12 -1.00
CA ARG A 210 -4.21 9.35 -1.53
C ARG A 210 -5.05 9.84 -2.70
N LEU A 211 -5.39 11.12 -2.75
CA LEU A 211 -6.13 11.71 -3.89
C LEU A 211 -5.19 11.85 -5.09
N SER A 212 -4.94 10.76 -5.78
CA SER A 212 -4.07 10.63 -6.93
C SER A 212 -4.73 9.79 -8.01
N TRP A 213 -4.32 9.98 -9.26
CA TRP A 213 -4.98 9.39 -10.42
C TRP A 213 -5.10 7.86 -10.36
N GLU A 214 -4.08 7.20 -9.80
CA GLU A 214 -4.06 5.74 -9.67
C GLU A 214 -5.12 5.18 -8.72
N LYS A 215 -5.66 6.01 -7.82
CA LYS A 215 -6.75 5.62 -6.91
C LYS A 215 -8.14 5.71 -7.54
N GLY A 216 -8.26 6.39 -8.69
CA GLY A 216 -9.48 6.40 -9.50
C GLY A 216 -10.72 6.96 -8.79
N PHE A 217 -10.56 7.93 -7.86
CA PHE A 217 -11.71 8.51 -7.18
C PHE A 217 -12.67 9.26 -8.12
N ASP A 218 -12.18 9.75 -9.24
CA ASP A 218 -13.00 10.32 -10.31
C ASP A 218 -13.97 9.26 -10.89
N ARG A 219 -13.51 8.01 -11.04
CA ARG A 219 -14.35 6.87 -11.46
C ARG A 219 -15.40 6.54 -10.39
N LEU A 220 -15.03 6.62 -9.10
CA LEU A 220 -15.96 6.41 -8.00
C LEU A 220 -17.08 7.43 -8.00
N LEU A 221 -16.77 8.70 -8.25
CA LEU A 221 -17.78 9.77 -8.36
C LEU A 221 -18.76 9.49 -9.49
N ASP A 222 -18.28 9.03 -10.66
CA ASP A 222 -19.15 8.64 -11.78
C ASP A 222 -20.08 7.48 -11.41
N CYS A 223 -19.55 6.45 -10.74
CA CYS A 223 -20.34 5.31 -10.27
C CYS A 223 -21.39 5.74 -9.23
N PHE A 224 -21.00 6.58 -8.26
CA PHE A 224 -21.88 7.03 -7.19
C PHE A 224 -22.99 7.93 -7.73
N ALA A 225 -22.71 8.77 -8.73
CA ALA A 225 -23.71 9.61 -9.38
C ALA A 225 -24.89 8.79 -9.93
N LEU A 226 -24.63 7.61 -10.50
CA LEU A 226 -25.67 6.71 -11.02
C LEU A 226 -26.57 6.14 -9.92
N THR A 227 -26.15 6.14 -8.67
CA THR A 227 -26.95 5.64 -7.54
C THR A 227 -27.89 6.68 -6.95
N ARG A 228 -27.61 7.97 -7.15
CA ARG A 228 -28.28 9.08 -6.44
C ARG A 228 -29.78 9.18 -6.67
N GLU A 229 -30.25 8.91 -7.87
CA GLU A 229 -31.68 9.01 -8.21
C GLU A 229 -32.52 8.04 -7.36
N LYS A 230 -32.00 6.81 -7.16
CA LYS A 230 -32.69 5.75 -6.42
C LYS A 230 -32.39 5.77 -4.92
N HIS A 231 -31.22 6.22 -4.54
CA HIS A 231 -30.72 6.18 -3.15
C HIS A 231 -30.24 7.55 -2.66
N PRO A 232 -31.15 8.56 -2.61
CA PRO A 232 -30.78 9.93 -2.20
C PRO A 232 -30.36 10.05 -0.72
N ASP A 233 -30.65 9.07 0.09
CA ASP A 233 -30.32 8.99 1.51
C ASP A 233 -28.92 8.39 1.79
N TRP A 234 -28.21 7.95 0.76
CA TRP A 234 -26.83 7.48 0.90
C TRP A 234 -25.82 8.60 0.66
N SER A 235 -24.71 8.54 1.40
CA SER A 235 -23.60 9.48 1.28
C SER A 235 -22.29 8.77 0.94
N LEU A 236 -21.32 9.50 0.36
CA LEU A 236 -19.98 9.04 0.06
C LEU A 236 -18.95 9.88 0.83
N ARG A 237 -18.07 9.24 1.57
CA ARG A 237 -16.92 9.84 2.23
C ARG A 237 -15.63 9.39 1.56
N ILE A 238 -14.87 10.32 1.03
CA ILE A 238 -13.54 10.06 0.47
C ILE A 238 -12.50 10.62 1.44
N VAL A 239 -11.75 9.73 2.06
CA VAL A 239 -10.76 10.07 3.09
C VAL A 239 -9.37 10.09 2.49
N GLY A 240 -8.72 11.23 2.54
CA GLY A 240 -7.36 11.43 2.07
C GLY A 240 -7.10 12.80 1.51
N ASP A 241 -5.87 13.04 1.13
CA ASP A 241 -5.42 14.24 0.45
C ASP A 241 -4.53 13.89 -0.75
N GLY A 242 -4.34 14.81 -1.66
CA GLY A 242 -3.47 14.58 -2.81
C GLY A 242 -3.64 15.58 -3.95
N PRO A 243 -2.88 15.38 -5.02
CA PRO A 243 -2.82 16.33 -6.15
C PRO A 243 -4.12 16.42 -6.97
N GLU A 244 -5.02 15.44 -6.88
CA GLU A 244 -6.29 15.45 -7.62
C GLU A 244 -7.44 16.14 -6.87
N GLN A 245 -7.19 16.71 -5.67
CA GLN A 245 -8.24 17.27 -4.83
C GLN A 245 -9.10 18.30 -5.56
N GLU A 246 -8.49 19.33 -6.14
CA GLU A 246 -9.20 20.39 -6.87
C GLU A 246 -10.05 19.84 -8.02
N LYS A 247 -9.51 18.86 -8.76
CA LYS A 247 -10.21 18.18 -9.85
C LYS A 247 -11.44 17.38 -9.35
N LEU A 248 -11.30 16.73 -8.21
CA LEU A 248 -12.40 15.98 -7.59
C LEU A 248 -13.49 16.92 -7.06
N GLU A 249 -13.12 18.04 -6.43
CA GLU A 249 -14.04 19.08 -5.97
C GLU A 249 -14.85 19.66 -7.15
N GLN A 250 -14.16 19.96 -8.27
CA GLN A 250 -14.81 20.41 -9.50
C GLN A 250 -15.79 19.36 -10.02
N LYS A 251 -15.38 18.08 -10.08
CA LYS A 251 -16.23 16.97 -10.58
C LYS A 251 -17.45 16.74 -9.68
N ILE A 252 -17.32 16.87 -8.36
CA ILE A 252 -18.44 16.81 -7.41
C ILE A 252 -19.47 17.87 -7.74
N ALA A 253 -19.02 19.11 -8.02
CA ALA A 253 -19.90 20.20 -8.39
C ALA A 253 -20.57 19.98 -9.75
N GLU A 254 -19.83 19.53 -10.77
CA GLU A 254 -20.33 19.22 -12.12
C GLU A 254 -21.40 18.11 -12.10
N LEU A 255 -21.25 17.11 -11.23
CA LEU A 255 -22.20 16.00 -11.07
C LEU A 255 -23.35 16.33 -10.10
N GLY A 256 -23.37 17.51 -9.49
CA GLY A 256 -24.40 17.90 -8.52
C GLY A 256 -24.40 17.07 -7.24
N LEU A 257 -23.22 16.60 -6.79
CA LEU A 257 -23.07 15.68 -5.65
C LEU A 257 -22.68 16.39 -4.33
N GLY A 258 -22.70 17.72 -4.30
CA GLY A 258 -22.18 18.49 -3.17
C GLY A 258 -22.89 18.26 -1.82
N ASP A 259 -24.14 17.80 -1.85
CA ASP A 259 -24.92 17.44 -0.66
C ASP A 259 -24.65 16.02 -0.13
N ALA A 260 -24.07 15.15 -0.94
CA ALA A 260 -23.91 13.74 -0.65
C ALA A 260 -22.45 13.25 -0.57
N VAL A 261 -21.51 13.99 -1.16
CA VAL A 261 -20.09 13.60 -1.19
C VAL A 261 -19.25 14.56 -0.35
N VAL A 262 -18.42 14.01 0.52
CA VAL A 262 -17.48 14.77 1.33
C VAL A 262 -16.06 14.28 1.11
N LEU A 263 -15.18 15.18 0.68
CA LEU A 263 -13.72 14.98 0.75
C LEU A 263 -13.27 15.41 2.15
N THR A 264 -12.92 14.46 3.00
CA THR A 264 -12.61 14.77 4.41
C THR A 264 -11.23 15.39 4.62
N GLY A 265 -10.39 15.34 3.58
CA GLY A 265 -8.96 15.58 3.76
C GLY A 265 -8.28 14.40 4.46
N ARG A 266 -7.03 14.61 4.84
CA ARG A 266 -6.24 13.60 5.57
C ARG A 266 -6.72 13.50 7.02
N LEU A 267 -7.02 12.30 7.46
CA LEU A 267 -7.32 11.98 8.85
C LEU A 267 -6.16 11.21 9.51
N SER A 268 -6.17 11.18 10.85
CA SER A 268 -5.31 10.27 11.62
C SER A 268 -5.76 8.82 11.42
N PRO A 269 -4.89 7.82 11.71
CA PRO A 269 -5.31 6.42 11.65
C PRO A 269 -6.59 6.12 12.44
N ALA A 270 -6.75 6.67 13.65
CA ALA A 270 -7.97 6.55 14.43
C ALA A 270 -9.19 7.22 13.76
N GLY A 271 -8.99 8.36 13.08
CA GLY A 271 -10.05 9.02 12.31
C GLY A 271 -10.47 8.21 11.09
N VAL A 272 -9.53 7.56 10.40
CA VAL A 272 -9.84 6.64 9.30
C VAL A 272 -10.66 5.45 9.81
N GLU A 273 -10.25 4.85 10.92
CA GLU A 273 -10.96 3.74 11.55
C GLU A 273 -12.40 4.13 11.94
N GLU A 274 -12.59 5.33 12.52
CA GLU A 274 -13.91 5.82 12.89
C GLU A 274 -14.82 6.02 11.66
N GLU A 275 -14.32 6.57 10.55
CA GLU A 275 -15.08 6.68 9.31
C GLU A 275 -15.47 5.30 8.75
N MET A 276 -14.55 4.32 8.81
CA MET A 276 -14.83 2.94 8.40
C MET A 276 -15.85 2.26 9.32
N LYS A 277 -15.75 2.43 10.63
CA LYS A 277 -16.72 1.85 11.58
C LYS A 277 -18.15 2.32 11.32
N ARG A 278 -18.33 3.59 11.01
CA ARG A 278 -19.65 4.18 10.75
C ARG A 278 -20.22 3.82 9.40
N ALA A 279 -19.40 3.60 8.39
CA ALA A 279 -19.86 3.30 7.04
C ALA A 279 -20.49 1.90 6.94
N SER A 280 -21.33 1.70 5.94
CA SER A 280 -21.95 0.41 5.61
C SER A 280 -21.27 -0.33 4.48
N LEU A 281 -20.58 0.40 3.59
CA LEU A 281 -19.86 -0.17 2.43
C LEU A 281 -18.50 0.49 2.28
N TYR A 282 -17.55 -0.27 1.75
CA TYR A 282 -16.27 0.25 1.28
C TYR A 282 -16.22 0.19 -0.25
N ALA A 283 -15.79 1.27 -0.89
CA ALA A 283 -15.64 1.35 -2.35
C ALA A 283 -14.19 1.55 -2.76
N MET A 284 -13.72 0.75 -3.73
CA MET A 284 -12.38 0.86 -4.32
C MET A 284 -12.45 0.88 -5.84
N THR A 285 -11.94 1.95 -6.43
CA THR A 285 -11.92 2.14 -7.88
C THR A 285 -10.52 2.35 -8.45
N SER A 286 -9.49 1.91 -7.69
CA SER A 286 -8.08 2.02 -8.07
C SER A 286 -7.81 1.41 -9.43
N LEU A 287 -6.88 1.99 -10.18
CA LEU A 287 -6.39 1.48 -11.46
C LEU A 287 -5.31 0.40 -11.29
N SER A 288 -4.60 0.45 -10.17
CA SER A 288 -3.53 -0.51 -9.85
C SER A 288 -3.34 -0.59 -8.33
N GLU A 289 -3.15 -1.81 -7.84
CA GLU A 289 -2.82 -2.10 -6.44
C GLU A 289 -1.84 -3.26 -6.38
N GLY A 290 -1.01 -3.32 -5.32
CA GLY A 290 -0.21 -4.50 -5.03
C GLY A 290 -0.96 -5.44 -4.08
N PHE A 291 -1.18 -4.97 -2.85
CA PHE A 291 -2.00 -5.62 -1.82
C PHE A 291 -2.52 -4.53 -0.88
N PRO A 292 -3.75 -4.06 -1.07
CA PRO A 292 -4.24 -2.85 -0.43
C PRO A 292 -4.56 -3.05 1.05
N PHE A 293 -3.78 -2.43 1.94
CA PHE A 293 -4.05 -2.40 3.39
C PHE A 293 -5.46 -1.92 3.72
N VAL A 294 -5.93 -0.93 2.98
CA VAL A 294 -7.25 -0.32 3.23
C VAL A 294 -8.41 -1.31 3.06
N LEU A 295 -8.25 -2.37 2.23
CA LEU A 295 -9.24 -3.45 2.16
C LEU A 295 -9.20 -4.33 3.42
N LEU A 296 -8.00 -4.63 3.96
CA LEU A 296 -7.90 -5.35 5.23
C LEU A 296 -8.53 -4.56 6.37
N GLU A 297 -8.27 -3.26 6.41
CA GLU A 297 -8.84 -2.33 7.39
C GLU A 297 -10.37 -2.27 7.25
N ALA A 298 -10.88 -2.17 6.03
CA ALA A 298 -12.32 -2.17 5.76
C ALA A 298 -12.98 -3.48 6.19
N LEU A 299 -12.40 -4.63 5.83
CA LEU A 299 -12.89 -5.95 6.26
C LEU A 299 -12.90 -6.06 7.78
N SER A 300 -11.85 -5.60 8.47
CA SER A 300 -11.77 -5.66 9.93
C SER A 300 -12.84 -4.81 10.62
N CYS A 301 -13.26 -3.71 9.99
CA CYS A 301 -14.39 -2.90 10.43
C CYS A 301 -15.76 -3.47 10.03
N GLY A 302 -15.83 -4.65 9.42
CA GLY A 302 -17.07 -5.25 8.93
C GLY A 302 -17.69 -4.44 7.80
N LEU A 303 -16.91 -4.08 6.79
CA LEU A 303 -17.38 -3.42 5.59
C LEU A 303 -17.35 -4.39 4.41
N PRO A 304 -18.50 -4.74 3.84
CA PRO A 304 -18.52 -5.35 2.52
C PRO A 304 -17.84 -4.43 1.51
N CYS A 305 -16.90 -4.99 0.74
CA CYS A 305 -16.09 -4.22 -0.19
C CYS A 305 -16.62 -4.35 -1.63
N VAL A 306 -16.82 -3.24 -2.32
CA VAL A 306 -17.05 -3.23 -3.77
C VAL A 306 -15.81 -2.68 -4.43
N ALA A 307 -15.18 -3.47 -5.30
CA ALA A 307 -13.94 -3.09 -5.95
C ALA A 307 -13.92 -3.44 -7.42
N TYR A 308 -13.22 -2.64 -8.23
CA TYR A 308 -12.86 -3.09 -9.57
C TYR A 308 -11.86 -4.25 -9.50
N ASP A 309 -12.09 -5.27 -10.33
CA ASP A 309 -11.19 -6.41 -10.48
C ASP A 309 -10.02 -6.03 -11.38
N VAL A 310 -9.12 -5.21 -10.83
CA VAL A 310 -7.85 -4.89 -11.48
C VAL A 310 -6.90 -6.07 -11.37
N ARG A 311 -5.87 -6.10 -12.20
CA ARG A 311 -4.96 -7.24 -12.37
C ARG A 311 -4.47 -7.88 -11.05
N VAL A 312 -4.18 -7.09 -10.05
CA VAL A 312 -3.66 -7.55 -8.74
C VAL A 312 -4.28 -6.71 -7.61
N GLY A 313 -4.34 -7.26 -6.44
CA GLY A 313 -4.71 -6.57 -5.21
C GLY A 313 -6.12 -6.94 -4.73
N PRO A 314 -7.19 -6.37 -5.26
CA PRO A 314 -8.53 -6.61 -4.75
C PRO A 314 -8.93 -8.09 -4.72
N ALA A 315 -8.70 -8.84 -5.81
CA ALA A 315 -8.99 -10.28 -5.90
C ALA A 315 -8.14 -11.17 -4.95
N ALA A 316 -7.04 -10.63 -4.41
CA ALA A 316 -6.24 -11.35 -3.42
C ALA A 316 -6.77 -11.16 -1.99
N VAL A 317 -7.65 -10.17 -1.78
CA VAL A 317 -8.19 -9.80 -0.46
C VAL A 317 -9.68 -10.08 -0.37
N ILE A 318 -10.46 -9.74 -1.40
CA ILE A 318 -11.92 -9.91 -1.40
C ILE A 318 -12.28 -11.34 -1.80
N ARG A 319 -13.18 -11.97 -1.05
CA ARG A 319 -13.85 -13.23 -1.41
C ARG A 319 -15.20 -12.90 -2.03
N PRO A 320 -15.32 -12.96 -3.37
CA PRO A 320 -16.53 -12.51 -4.06
C PRO A 320 -17.78 -13.25 -3.58
N GLY A 321 -18.82 -12.50 -3.27
CA GLY A 321 -20.09 -13.00 -2.77
C GLY A 321 -20.11 -13.34 -1.28
N LEU A 322 -18.96 -13.35 -0.58
CA LEU A 322 -18.89 -13.59 0.87
C LEU A 322 -18.65 -12.28 1.64
N ASP A 323 -17.60 -11.56 1.35
CA ASP A 323 -17.23 -10.33 2.06
C ASP A 323 -17.11 -9.10 1.15
N GLY A 324 -17.40 -9.25 -0.13
CA GLY A 324 -17.42 -8.17 -1.09
C GLY A 324 -17.78 -8.61 -2.50
N VAL A 325 -17.65 -7.69 -3.43
CA VAL A 325 -17.96 -7.88 -4.85
C VAL A 325 -16.81 -7.35 -5.68
N LEU A 326 -16.37 -8.14 -6.66
CA LEU A 326 -15.44 -7.72 -7.69
C LEU A 326 -16.22 -7.41 -8.99
N VAL A 327 -15.96 -6.27 -9.57
CA VAL A 327 -16.59 -5.79 -10.80
C VAL A 327 -15.53 -5.69 -11.89
N PRO A 328 -15.81 -6.06 -13.15
CA PRO A 328 -14.86 -5.89 -14.24
C PRO A 328 -14.32 -4.46 -14.30
N ASP A 329 -12.99 -4.32 -14.48
CA ASP A 329 -12.36 -3.01 -14.46
C ASP A 329 -12.94 -2.09 -15.55
N GLY A 330 -13.35 -0.88 -15.11
CA GLY A 330 -13.93 0.14 -15.99
C GLY A 330 -15.42 0.01 -16.27
N ASP A 331 -16.07 -1.08 -15.87
CA ASP A 331 -17.54 -1.22 -16.03
C ASP A 331 -18.29 -0.42 -14.97
N ARG A 332 -18.52 0.85 -15.28
CA ARG A 332 -19.16 1.83 -14.39
C ARG A 332 -20.60 1.46 -14.04
N GLU A 333 -21.34 0.99 -15.02
CA GLU A 333 -22.76 0.63 -14.88
C GLU A 333 -22.89 -0.61 -13.99
N ALA A 334 -22.07 -1.64 -14.21
CA ALA A 334 -22.02 -2.81 -13.34
C ALA A 334 -21.59 -2.44 -11.91
N TYR A 335 -20.61 -1.52 -11.74
CA TYR A 335 -20.18 -1.09 -10.42
C TYR A 335 -21.32 -0.39 -9.67
N ALA A 336 -22.00 0.55 -10.31
CA ALA A 336 -23.15 1.22 -9.72
C ALA A 336 -24.29 0.25 -9.39
N ALA A 337 -24.57 -0.74 -10.26
CA ALA A 337 -25.56 -1.78 -9.99
C ALA A 337 -25.21 -2.60 -8.73
N ARG A 338 -23.96 -3.01 -8.55
CA ARG A 338 -23.51 -3.72 -7.34
C ARG A 338 -23.60 -2.87 -6.08
N LEU A 339 -23.30 -1.56 -6.17
CA LEU A 339 -23.53 -0.65 -5.06
C LEU A 339 -25.03 -0.61 -4.70
N MET A 340 -25.92 -0.42 -5.68
CA MET A 340 -27.36 -0.37 -5.46
C MET A 340 -27.92 -1.66 -4.85
N GLU A 341 -27.52 -2.83 -5.34
CA GLU A 341 -27.90 -4.13 -4.76
C GLU A 341 -27.56 -4.20 -3.26
N LEU A 342 -26.35 -3.77 -2.90
CA LEU A 342 -25.94 -3.76 -1.50
C LEU A 342 -26.55 -2.60 -0.69
N MET A 343 -26.96 -1.50 -1.31
CA MET A 343 -27.70 -0.42 -0.64
C MET A 343 -29.12 -0.84 -0.27
N GLU A 344 -29.73 -1.71 -1.07
CA GLU A 344 -31.14 -2.18 -0.92
C GLU A 344 -31.27 -3.34 0.05
N ASP A 345 -30.25 -4.21 0.16
CA ASP A 345 -30.32 -5.45 0.94
C ASP A 345 -29.53 -5.36 2.24
N ASP A 346 -30.20 -4.88 3.31
CA ASP A 346 -29.62 -4.77 4.66
C ASP A 346 -29.19 -6.14 5.21
N ALA A 347 -29.98 -7.20 4.94
CA ALA A 347 -29.68 -8.54 5.45
C ALA A 347 -28.40 -9.09 4.81
N ARG A 348 -28.28 -8.91 3.50
CA ARG A 348 -27.10 -9.31 2.75
C ARG A 348 -25.85 -8.54 3.19
N ARG A 349 -25.97 -7.21 3.36
CA ARG A 349 -24.85 -6.39 3.90
C ARG A 349 -24.40 -6.87 5.26
N LEU A 350 -25.34 -7.19 6.15
CA LEU A 350 -25.05 -7.66 7.51
C LEU A 350 -24.35 -9.03 7.49
N GLU A 351 -24.80 -9.95 6.65
CA GLU A 351 -24.14 -11.23 6.42
C GLU A 351 -22.70 -11.04 5.94
N MET A 352 -22.51 -10.25 4.86
CA MET A 352 -21.20 -9.97 4.31
C MET A 352 -20.28 -9.24 5.29
N ALA A 353 -20.82 -8.37 6.14
CA ALA A 353 -20.07 -7.67 7.16
C ALA A 353 -19.48 -8.61 8.22
N ARG A 354 -20.25 -9.64 8.63
CA ARG A 354 -19.77 -10.69 9.56
C ARG A 354 -18.68 -11.54 8.92
N GLU A 355 -18.89 -11.94 7.67
CA GLU A 355 -17.87 -12.69 6.92
C GLU A 355 -16.59 -11.89 6.72
N ALA A 356 -16.69 -10.57 6.45
CA ALA A 356 -15.57 -9.66 6.35
C ALA A 356 -14.73 -9.64 7.64
N GLN A 357 -15.37 -9.50 8.81
CA GLN A 357 -14.67 -9.51 10.10
C GLN A 357 -14.00 -10.86 10.39
N LEU A 358 -14.63 -11.96 10.02
CA LEU A 358 -14.03 -13.29 10.16
C LEU A 358 -12.81 -13.45 9.26
N HIS A 359 -12.94 -13.05 7.99
CA HIS A 359 -11.85 -13.14 7.02
C HIS A 359 -10.66 -12.24 7.37
N ALA A 360 -10.90 -11.03 7.86
CA ALA A 360 -9.83 -10.14 8.29
C ALA A 360 -8.86 -10.80 9.28
N ARG A 361 -9.33 -11.76 10.09
CA ARG A 361 -8.51 -12.50 11.06
C ARG A 361 -7.48 -13.43 10.40
N ASP A 362 -7.64 -13.75 9.12
CA ASP A 362 -6.62 -14.49 8.35
C ASP A 362 -5.37 -13.65 8.10
N TYR A 363 -5.50 -12.33 8.21
CA TYR A 363 -4.42 -11.37 8.09
C TYR A 363 -3.99 -10.79 9.44
N SER A 364 -4.18 -11.55 10.53
CA SER A 364 -3.68 -11.15 11.84
C SER A 364 -2.16 -11.22 11.90
N ARG A 365 -1.59 -10.43 12.79
CA ARG A 365 -0.16 -10.40 13.09
C ARG A 365 0.40 -11.81 13.37
N GLU A 366 -0.32 -12.60 14.18
CA GLU A 366 0.10 -13.93 14.61
C GLU A 366 0.17 -14.92 13.43
N LYS A 367 -0.84 -14.90 12.55
CA LYS A 367 -0.87 -15.78 11.37
C LYS A 367 0.26 -15.45 10.39
N VAL A 368 0.46 -14.16 10.11
CA VAL A 368 1.49 -13.73 9.16
C VAL A 368 2.89 -13.86 9.77
N ALA A 369 3.04 -13.74 11.10
CA ALA A 369 4.30 -14.02 11.79
C ALA A 369 4.82 -15.43 11.49
N GLY A 370 3.96 -16.45 11.55
CA GLY A 370 4.35 -17.82 11.23
C GLY A 370 4.86 -18.00 9.80
N ILE A 371 4.33 -17.24 8.84
CA ILE A 371 4.85 -17.25 7.45
C ILE A 371 6.23 -16.60 7.42
N TRP A 372 6.41 -15.44 8.06
CA TRP A 372 7.69 -14.74 8.12
C TRP A 372 8.79 -15.59 8.78
N GLU A 373 8.49 -16.38 9.80
CA GLU A 373 9.47 -17.27 10.42
C GLU A 373 10.13 -18.19 9.39
N THR A 374 9.35 -18.77 8.47
CA THR A 374 9.88 -19.62 7.38
C THR A 374 10.72 -18.87 6.35
N VAL A 375 10.52 -17.54 6.24
CA VAL A 375 11.26 -16.67 5.32
C VAL A 375 12.59 -16.21 5.92
N LEU A 376 12.63 -15.98 7.22
CA LEU A 376 13.81 -15.51 7.95
C LEU A 376 14.83 -16.63 8.23
N GLU A 377 14.42 -17.88 8.07
CA GLU A 377 15.29 -19.05 8.21
C GLU A 377 15.98 -19.38 6.87
N PRO A 378 17.32 -19.65 6.90
CA PRO A 378 18.09 -20.08 5.74
C PRO A 378 17.62 -21.41 5.15
#